data_2d89f253be7ee6a137ca4498ae1f8b56
#
_entry.id   2d89f253be7ee6a137ca4498ae1f8b56
#
_cell.length_a   1.000
_cell.length_b   1.000
_cell.length_c   1.000
_cell.angle_alpha   90.00
_cell.angle_beta   90.00
_cell.angle_gamma   90.00
#
_symmetry.space_group_name_H-M   'P 1'
#
loop_
_entity.id
_entity.type
_entity.pdbx_description
1 polymer ?
#
loop_
_entity_poly.entity_id
_entity_poly.type
_entity_poly.pdbx_seq_one_letter_code
_entity_poly.pdbx_strand_id
1 'polypeptide(L)'
;MSYRSASCRSACVRRAGFAARQRPFRGTPRQSSRTSVRSTAVATRRPKSKSLKTSRRDVGGTSTNRPRDAASAVALDAISVHAVEIRPAGTVVSRRPLTKRPAVLHIPHQPVSRLKPPAWMLEECHVAPARAGDQAEILQLLSGLPSPPSKAEFHAAVDHPEHDSANRLVARLAGRIVGHVEIVPRSVQIGDGTVQAAVLDRVAVLPECRGAGHGQRLVRAAEERMRQLGAAVAFSRTRIAPSFHELGWSVLGRDCATPGRPTTILSRLLEGPKREGEPVTMRQWRHVELPAILRIYTQNAARFVGPLDRSEAYSRWLVSRGAFDSILVALIGQDRYDLHETTARIVGYCVQSGNRVLELFADPEFPGLEREILARVCAEAIENDRQEIVYESNTADPLHHAVAGGESLVSANDRMIVAKVFKPLDVLTAAAPTVAARVAAAGIRETVELGLDAPGFRGSIIVADGKAAVHPGRSGRSYLTLSDEELARLLLGQSDPIEAAAAGRLQASTQVAEKLAMQLFPRTPLWCPMWDDLPA
;
A
#
# COMPACT_ATOMS: atom_id res chain seq x y z
N MET A 1 7.32 65.12 -13.87
CA MET A 1 6.25 65.32 -12.89
C MET A 1 6.24 64.10 -12.02
N SER A 2 7.03 63.99 -11.01
CA SER A 2 7.13 64.47 -9.61
C SER A 2 5.82 64.29 -8.83
N TYR A 3 5.85 63.34 -7.88
CA TYR A 3 5.47 63.48 -6.47
C TYR A 3 5.62 62.13 -5.78
N ARG A 4 6.69 61.93 -4.94
CA ARG A 4 6.87 62.02 -3.48
C ARG A 4 6.09 60.96 -2.70
N SER A 5 6.78 59.98 -2.23
CA SER A 5 7.20 59.55 -0.87
C SER A 5 6.34 59.99 0.31
N ALA A 6 5.85 59.01 1.08
CA ALA A 6 5.55 59.19 2.52
C ALA A 6 5.91 57.92 3.28
N SER A 7 6.92 58.06 4.12
CA SER A 7 7.35 57.18 5.17
C SER A 7 6.40 57.30 6.37
N CYS A 8 6.06 56.21 7.05
CA CYS A 8 5.57 56.30 8.41
C CYS A 8 6.14 55.19 9.29
N ARG A 9 6.74 55.60 10.29
CA ARG A 9 7.55 55.17 11.40
C ARG A 9 6.97 54.03 12.24
N SER A 10 7.91 53.24 12.71
CA SER A 10 7.95 52.40 13.91
C SER A 10 7.10 52.84 15.09
N ALA A 11 6.39 51.87 15.68
CA ALA A 11 6.02 51.93 17.09
C ALA A 11 6.50 50.67 17.80
N CYS A 12 7.45 50.92 18.68
CA CYS A 12 8.05 49.98 19.63
C CYS A 12 7.06 49.76 20.77
N VAL A 13 6.65 48.54 21.10
CA VAL A 13 5.99 48.21 22.35
C VAL A 13 6.79 47.20 23.11
N ARG A 14 7.08 47.60 24.37
CA ARG A 14 8.01 47.05 25.33
C ARG A 14 7.57 45.67 25.85
N ARG A 15 8.55 44.79 26.00
CA ARG A 15 8.50 43.57 26.82
C ARG A 15 8.29 43.92 28.28
N ALA A 16 7.33 43.29 28.94
CA ALA A 16 7.28 43.15 30.39
C ALA A 16 7.71 41.73 30.75
N GLY A 17 8.84 41.60 31.39
CA GLY A 17 9.35 40.35 31.91
C GLY A 17 8.67 39.99 33.22
N PHE A 18 8.30 38.73 33.36
CA PHE A 18 7.97 38.13 34.66
C PHE A 18 9.07 37.13 35.03
N ALA A 19 9.87 37.53 35.99
CA ALA A 19 10.90 36.68 36.63
C ALA A 19 10.25 35.91 37.78
N ALA A 20 10.14 34.60 37.66
CA ALA A 20 9.82 33.74 38.81
C ALA A 20 11.13 33.22 39.43
N ARG A 21 11.35 33.61 40.68
CA ARG A 21 12.47 33.23 41.52
C ARG A 21 12.38 31.75 41.91
N GLN A 22 13.38 30.98 41.58
CA GLN A 22 13.66 29.69 42.19
C GLN A 22 14.48 29.91 43.47
N ARG A 23 14.01 29.36 44.59
CA ARG A 23 14.77 29.22 45.83
C ARG A 23 15.40 27.82 45.90
N PRO A 24 16.65 27.67 46.36
CA PRO A 24 17.27 26.36 46.51
C PRO A 24 16.95 25.76 47.89
N PHE A 25 16.56 24.50 47.90
CA PHE A 25 16.47 23.70 49.12
C PHE A 25 17.81 23.02 49.35
N ARG A 26 18.46 23.40 50.47
CA ARG A 26 19.59 22.68 51.08
C ARG A 26 19.02 21.62 52.01
N GLY A 27 19.49 20.40 51.88
CA GLY A 27 19.24 19.30 52.81
C GLY A 27 20.44 18.36 52.82
N THR A 28 21.07 18.28 53.97
CA THR A 28 22.31 17.60 54.37
C THR A 28 22.27 16.07 54.30
N PRO A 29 23.45 15.43 54.35
CA PRO A 29 23.60 13.98 54.09
C PRO A 29 23.50 13.15 55.37
N ARG A 30 23.00 11.91 55.24
CA ARG A 30 23.15 10.89 56.29
C ARG A 30 23.80 9.62 55.75
N GLN A 31 24.85 9.29 56.41
CA GLN A 31 25.77 8.16 56.53
C GLN A 31 25.18 6.76 56.21
N SER A 32 25.95 6.06 55.45
CA SER A 32 26.55 4.73 55.56
C SER A 32 25.91 3.67 56.48
N SER A 33 25.61 2.51 55.89
CA SER A 33 25.98 1.24 56.52
C SER A 33 26.35 0.22 55.42
N ARG A 34 27.62 -0.14 55.42
CA ARG A 34 28.20 -1.28 54.73
C ARG A 34 27.70 -2.55 55.41
N THR A 35 27.16 -3.48 54.63
CA THR A 35 27.10 -4.89 55.01
C THR A 35 27.71 -5.73 53.90
N SER A 36 28.90 -6.22 54.22
CA SER A 36 29.63 -7.23 53.43
C SER A 36 28.94 -8.57 53.58
N VAL A 37 28.61 -9.23 52.49
CA VAL A 37 28.31 -10.67 52.48
C VAL A 37 29.29 -11.36 51.54
N ARG A 38 29.98 -12.31 52.16
CA ARG A 38 31.04 -13.15 51.59
C ARG A 38 30.57 -13.97 50.41
N SER A 39 31.41 -13.96 49.38
CA SER A 39 31.45 -14.93 48.29
C SER A 39 31.82 -16.32 48.83
N THR A 40 30.98 -17.29 48.58
CA THR A 40 31.34 -18.71 48.72
C THR A 40 31.33 -19.35 47.35
N ALA A 41 32.53 -19.61 46.84
CA ALA A 41 32.75 -20.39 45.64
C ALA A 41 32.46 -21.88 45.93
N VAL A 42 31.52 -22.45 45.17
CA VAL A 42 31.35 -23.92 45.12
C VAL A 42 31.80 -24.40 43.73
N ALA A 43 32.90 -25.10 43.76
CA ALA A 43 33.44 -25.80 42.63
C ALA A 43 32.64 -27.08 42.41
N THR A 44 32.05 -27.27 41.21
CA THR A 44 31.51 -28.56 40.79
C THR A 44 32.21 -29.08 39.56
N ARG A 45 32.70 -30.29 39.75
CA ARG A 45 33.54 -31.11 38.88
C ARG A 45 32.82 -31.47 37.57
N ARG A 46 33.57 -31.45 36.46
CA ARG A 46 33.25 -32.12 35.18
C ARG A 46 33.38 -33.66 35.34
N PRO A 47 32.48 -34.43 34.75
CA PRO A 47 32.78 -35.86 34.47
C PRO A 47 33.38 -36.05 33.09
N LYS A 48 34.33 -36.95 33.06
CA LYS A 48 35.15 -37.37 31.91
C LYS A 48 34.33 -38.19 30.89
N SER A 49 34.64 -37.97 29.62
CA SER A 49 34.25 -38.79 28.48
C SER A 49 34.78 -40.20 28.57
N LYS A 50 33.96 -41.23 28.35
CA LYS A 50 34.36 -42.58 28.03
C LYS A 50 34.16 -42.83 26.53
N SER A 51 35.25 -43.09 25.85
CA SER A 51 35.33 -43.66 24.51
C SER A 51 34.93 -45.14 24.53
N LEU A 52 34.05 -45.54 23.62
CA LEU A 52 33.86 -46.94 23.27
C LEU A 52 34.26 -47.14 21.80
N LYS A 53 35.31 -47.93 21.63
CA LYS A 53 35.72 -48.56 20.38
C LYS A 53 34.94 -49.87 20.22
N THR A 54 34.44 -50.16 19.05
CA THR A 54 34.27 -51.49 18.44
C THR A 54 33.73 -51.24 17.03
N SER A 55 34.06 -51.89 16.01
CA SER A 55 34.97 -52.89 15.49
C SER A 55 34.51 -53.09 14.03
N ARG A 56 35.50 -53.15 13.18
CA ARG A 56 35.39 -53.46 11.75
C ARG A 56 34.70 -54.79 11.48
N ARG A 57 33.94 -54.85 10.38
CA ARG A 57 33.93 -56.04 9.48
C ARG A 57 33.85 -55.57 8.04
N ASP A 58 34.91 -55.95 7.32
CA ASP A 58 35.06 -55.88 5.87
C ASP A 58 34.14 -56.90 5.20
N VAL A 59 33.54 -56.56 4.07
CA VAL A 59 33.39 -57.44 2.90
C VAL A 59 33.44 -56.59 1.65
N GLY A 60 34.34 -56.93 0.79
CA GLY A 60 34.83 -56.36 -0.40
C GLY A 60 33.92 -56.52 -1.62
N GLY A 61 34.32 -55.87 -2.70
CA GLY A 61 33.78 -56.03 -4.04
C GLY A 61 34.00 -54.82 -4.93
N THR A 62 35.17 -54.74 -5.45
CA THR A 62 35.64 -54.24 -6.77
C THR A 62 34.62 -53.69 -7.75
N SER A 63 34.83 -52.52 -8.35
CA SER A 63 35.22 -52.30 -9.75
C SER A 63 35.03 -50.84 -10.20
N THR A 64 36.12 -50.19 -10.50
CA THR A 64 36.46 -49.27 -11.60
C THR A 64 35.32 -48.67 -12.45
N ASN A 65 35.21 -47.32 -12.49
CA ASN A 65 35.55 -46.51 -13.66
C ASN A 65 35.20 -45.02 -13.42
N ARG A 66 36.20 -44.18 -13.52
CA ARG A 66 36.07 -42.80 -13.97
C ARG A 66 36.10 -42.79 -15.50
N PRO A 67 35.44 -41.89 -16.22
CA PRO A 67 36.07 -40.63 -16.53
C PRO A 67 35.16 -39.38 -16.72
N ARG A 68 35.82 -38.25 -16.56
CA ARG A 68 35.81 -37.01 -17.36
C ARG A 68 34.55 -36.20 -17.59
N ASP A 69 34.60 -34.98 -17.07
CA ASP A 69 34.26 -33.67 -17.65
C ASP A 69 33.33 -33.64 -18.86
N ALA A 70 32.17 -33.01 -18.68
CA ALA A 70 31.50 -32.22 -19.72
C ALA A 70 30.58 -31.16 -19.09
N ALA A 71 30.97 -29.91 -19.25
CA ALA A 71 30.10 -28.74 -19.08
C ALA A 71 28.91 -28.87 -20.04
N SER A 72 27.70 -28.76 -19.53
CA SER A 72 26.52 -28.68 -20.36
C SER A 72 25.75 -27.38 -20.01
N ALA A 73 25.89 -26.43 -20.94
CA ALA A 73 25.05 -25.26 -21.02
C ALA A 73 23.61 -25.70 -21.33
N VAL A 74 22.66 -25.35 -20.47
CA VAL A 74 21.24 -25.53 -20.76
C VAL A 74 20.75 -24.28 -21.46
N ALA A 75 20.46 -24.42 -22.74
CA ALA A 75 19.76 -23.44 -23.56
C ALA A 75 18.31 -23.33 -23.10
N LEU A 76 17.84 -22.10 -22.91
CA LEU A 76 16.42 -21.76 -22.75
C LEU A 76 15.75 -21.84 -24.12
N ASP A 77 14.97 -22.88 -24.34
CA ASP A 77 14.07 -22.99 -25.48
C ASP A 77 12.82 -22.12 -25.26
N ALA A 78 12.59 -21.25 -26.23
CA ALA A 78 11.40 -20.43 -26.35
C ALA A 78 10.18 -21.32 -26.59
N ILE A 79 9.20 -21.28 -25.69
CA ILE A 79 7.89 -21.91 -25.90
C ILE A 79 7.05 -21.00 -26.80
N SER A 80 6.97 -21.40 -28.06
CA SER A 80 6.04 -20.84 -29.05
C SER A 80 4.63 -21.34 -28.75
N VAL A 81 3.71 -20.43 -28.42
CA VAL A 81 2.29 -20.75 -28.24
C VAL A 81 1.66 -20.91 -29.61
N HIS A 82 1.49 -22.15 -30.06
CA HIS A 82 0.63 -22.47 -31.22
C HIS A 82 -0.83 -22.55 -30.74
N ALA A 83 -1.66 -21.67 -31.30
CA ALA A 83 -3.10 -21.76 -31.20
C ALA A 83 -3.56 -23.05 -31.92
N VAL A 84 -4.07 -24.01 -31.17
CA VAL A 84 -4.70 -25.21 -31.69
C VAL A 84 -6.19 -24.91 -31.93
N GLU A 85 -6.55 -24.81 -33.19
CA GLU A 85 -7.92 -24.71 -33.66
C GLU A 85 -8.57 -26.11 -33.59
N ILE A 86 -9.41 -26.37 -32.58
CA ILE A 86 -10.13 -27.62 -32.46
C ILE A 86 -11.43 -27.50 -33.27
N ARG A 87 -11.47 -28.17 -34.42
CA ARG A 87 -12.72 -28.43 -35.16
C ARG A 87 -13.42 -29.64 -34.55
N PRO A 88 -14.69 -29.56 -34.14
CA PRO A 88 -15.45 -30.76 -33.77
C PRO A 88 -15.95 -31.52 -35.00
N ALA A 89 -15.71 -32.83 -34.95
CA ALA A 89 -16.21 -33.80 -35.91
C ALA A 89 -17.75 -33.88 -35.92
N GLY A 90 -18.31 -34.02 -37.10
CA GLY A 90 -19.74 -33.96 -37.35
C GLY A 90 -20.56 -35.09 -36.75
N THR A 91 -21.69 -34.70 -36.20
CA THR A 91 -22.85 -35.59 -36.04
C THR A 91 -24.02 -35.00 -36.81
N VAL A 92 -24.44 -35.73 -37.83
CA VAL A 92 -25.63 -35.41 -38.66
C VAL A 92 -26.87 -35.65 -37.83
N VAL A 93 -27.56 -34.58 -37.42
CA VAL A 93 -28.93 -34.67 -36.89
C VAL A 93 -29.85 -33.83 -37.75
N SER A 94 -30.86 -34.52 -38.24
CA SER A 94 -31.98 -34.10 -39.08
C SER A 94 -32.55 -32.72 -38.70
N ARG A 95 -32.57 -31.80 -39.66
CA ARG A 95 -33.25 -30.50 -39.58
C ARG A 95 -34.76 -30.67 -39.66
N ARG A 96 -35.48 -30.35 -38.57
CA ARG A 96 -36.86 -29.87 -38.63
C ARG A 96 -36.86 -28.34 -38.58
N PRO A 97 -37.65 -27.65 -39.41
CA PRO A 97 -37.70 -26.19 -39.40
C PRO A 97 -38.55 -25.70 -38.22
N LEU A 98 -37.92 -25.06 -37.23
CA LEU A 98 -38.63 -24.27 -36.20
C LEU A 98 -38.83 -22.86 -36.74
N THR A 99 -40.03 -22.64 -37.29
CA THR A 99 -40.59 -21.31 -37.52
C THR A 99 -40.97 -20.69 -36.18
N LYS A 100 -40.53 -19.50 -35.96
CA LYS A 100 -40.95 -18.35 -35.13
C LYS A 100 -39.81 -17.83 -34.30
N ARG A 101 -39.15 -16.80 -34.82
CA ARG A 101 -38.35 -15.85 -34.03
C ARG A 101 -39.31 -15.15 -33.02
N PRO A 102 -38.96 -15.04 -31.73
CA PRO A 102 -39.71 -14.16 -30.86
C PRO A 102 -39.58 -12.73 -31.39
N ALA A 103 -40.71 -12.06 -31.50
CA ALA A 103 -40.78 -10.65 -31.86
C ALA A 103 -39.98 -9.86 -30.82
N VAL A 104 -38.93 -9.17 -31.26
CA VAL A 104 -38.25 -8.15 -30.47
C VAL A 104 -39.30 -7.07 -30.22
N LEU A 105 -39.79 -7.00 -28.99
CA LEU A 105 -40.63 -5.89 -28.53
C LEU A 105 -39.80 -4.62 -28.72
N HIS A 106 -40.09 -3.92 -29.80
CA HIS A 106 -39.58 -2.57 -30.03
C HIS A 106 -40.31 -1.66 -29.01
N ILE A 107 -39.72 -1.49 -27.81
CA ILE A 107 -40.17 -0.46 -26.90
C ILE A 107 -39.78 0.85 -27.58
N PRO A 108 -40.76 1.68 -28.01
CA PRO A 108 -40.43 2.97 -28.57
C PRO A 108 -39.74 3.77 -27.45
N HIS A 109 -38.46 4.11 -27.68
CA HIS A 109 -37.81 5.13 -26.88
C HIS A 109 -38.62 6.42 -27.05
N GLN A 110 -39.55 6.65 -26.14
CA GLN A 110 -40.09 7.98 -25.99
C GLN A 110 -38.92 8.92 -25.73
N PRO A 111 -38.74 9.98 -26.51
CA PRO A 111 -37.73 10.97 -26.20
C PRO A 111 -38.06 11.49 -24.81
N VAL A 112 -37.18 11.19 -23.83
CA VAL A 112 -37.28 11.84 -22.51
C VAL A 112 -37.29 13.32 -22.81
N SER A 113 -38.46 13.94 -22.66
CA SER A 113 -38.62 15.38 -22.83
C SER A 113 -37.57 16.01 -21.91
N ARG A 114 -36.57 16.66 -22.51
CA ARG A 114 -35.55 17.40 -21.77
C ARG A 114 -36.29 18.50 -21.02
N LEU A 115 -36.76 18.21 -19.82
CA LEU A 115 -37.24 19.21 -18.89
C LEU A 115 -36.16 20.27 -18.82
N LYS A 116 -36.55 21.54 -19.05
CA LYS A 116 -35.60 22.65 -18.89
C LYS A 116 -34.98 22.52 -17.49
N PRO A 117 -33.64 22.56 -17.39
CA PRO A 117 -33.00 22.48 -16.08
C PRO A 117 -33.62 23.59 -15.18
N PRO A 118 -33.91 23.29 -13.92
CA PRO A 118 -34.42 24.28 -12.98
C PRO A 118 -33.43 25.45 -12.89
N ALA A 119 -33.95 26.65 -12.67
CA ALA A 119 -33.20 27.92 -12.72
C ALA A 119 -31.91 27.89 -11.87
N TRP A 120 -31.94 27.21 -10.71
CA TRP A 120 -30.79 27.07 -9.82
C TRP A 120 -29.63 26.29 -10.44
N MET A 121 -29.88 25.42 -11.42
CA MET A 121 -28.80 24.68 -12.15
C MET A 121 -28.04 25.57 -13.14
N LEU A 122 -28.54 26.78 -13.43
CA LEU A 122 -27.90 27.71 -14.34
C LEU A 122 -26.97 28.69 -13.62
N GLU A 123 -26.95 28.68 -12.29
CA GLU A 123 -26.06 29.52 -11.48
C GLU A 123 -24.61 29.04 -11.56
N GLU A 124 -23.69 29.93 -11.19
CA GLU A 124 -22.28 29.60 -11.15
C GLU A 124 -21.95 28.65 -9.98
N CYS A 125 -21.23 27.58 -10.27
CA CYS A 125 -20.80 26.61 -9.25
C CYS A 125 -19.50 27.09 -8.58
N HIS A 126 -19.55 27.32 -7.27
CA HIS A 126 -18.40 27.69 -6.45
C HIS A 126 -17.87 26.51 -5.64
N VAL A 127 -16.55 26.29 -5.69
CA VAL A 127 -15.88 25.28 -4.86
C VAL A 127 -15.16 26.00 -3.71
N ALA A 128 -15.45 25.59 -2.48
CA ALA A 128 -14.88 26.18 -1.27
C ALA A 128 -14.75 25.13 -0.16
N PRO A 129 -13.93 25.37 0.88
CA PRO A 129 -13.92 24.53 2.07
C PRO A 129 -15.30 24.41 2.72
N ALA A 130 -15.59 23.23 3.25
CA ALA A 130 -16.82 22.98 3.98
C ALA A 130 -16.87 23.81 5.27
N ARG A 131 -18.08 24.27 5.63
CA ARG A 131 -18.33 24.97 6.88
C ARG A 131 -18.78 23.99 7.97
N ALA A 132 -18.66 24.37 9.24
CA ALA A 132 -19.07 23.52 10.36
C ALA A 132 -20.55 23.05 10.27
N GLY A 133 -21.44 23.86 9.72
CA GLY A 133 -22.87 23.53 9.52
C GLY A 133 -23.16 22.59 8.34
N ASP A 134 -22.20 22.32 7.49
CA ASP A 134 -22.40 21.53 6.24
C ASP A 134 -22.44 20.01 6.45
N GLN A 135 -22.03 19.52 7.62
CA GLN A 135 -21.82 18.09 7.86
C GLN A 135 -23.06 17.22 7.57
N ALA A 136 -24.25 17.70 7.94
CA ALA A 136 -25.49 16.96 7.70
C ALA A 136 -25.80 16.83 6.19
N GLU A 137 -25.63 17.93 5.44
CA GLU A 137 -25.89 17.98 4.00
C GLU A 137 -24.83 17.15 3.24
N ILE A 138 -23.56 17.18 3.69
CA ILE A 138 -22.48 16.35 3.14
C ILE A 138 -22.80 14.87 3.39
N LEU A 139 -23.18 14.47 4.60
CA LEU A 139 -23.53 13.08 4.91
C LEU A 139 -24.72 12.61 4.06
N GLN A 140 -25.73 13.46 3.86
CA GLN A 140 -26.84 13.17 2.97
C GLN A 140 -26.39 12.98 1.52
N LEU A 141 -25.51 13.84 1.01
CA LEU A 141 -24.93 13.70 -0.33
C LEU A 141 -24.16 12.35 -0.46
N LEU A 142 -23.34 12.02 0.53
CA LEU A 142 -22.52 10.79 0.55
C LEU A 142 -23.39 9.52 0.67
N SER A 143 -24.61 9.60 1.24
CA SER A 143 -25.53 8.45 1.29
C SER A 143 -25.96 7.96 -0.10
N GLY A 144 -25.80 8.78 -1.13
CA GLY A 144 -26.04 8.42 -2.53
C GLY A 144 -24.85 7.70 -3.23
N LEU A 145 -23.75 7.44 -2.53
CA LEU A 145 -22.64 6.67 -3.08
C LEU A 145 -22.98 5.17 -3.12
N PRO A 146 -22.33 4.38 -3.99
CA PRO A 146 -22.48 2.92 -4.02
C PRO A 146 -22.10 2.23 -2.70
N SER A 147 -21.15 2.81 -1.97
CA SER A 147 -20.71 2.38 -0.65
C SER A 147 -20.73 3.61 0.27
N PRO A 148 -21.90 3.97 0.83
CA PRO A 148 -22.03 5.16 1.65
C PRO A 148 -21.34 4.94 3.01
N PRO A 149 -20.65 5.95 3.56
CA PRO A 149 -20.11 5.84 4.90
C PRO A 149 -21.27 5.78 5.92
N SER A 150 -21.13 4.95 6.94
CA SER A 150 -22.00 5.02 8.09
C SER A 150 -21.84 6.36 8.82
N LYS A 151 -22.80 6.71 9.65
CA LYS A 151 -22.69 7.93 10.46
C LYS A 151 -21.48 7.87 11.40
N ALA A 152 -21.20 6.70 11.95
CA ALA A 152 -20.03 6.49 12.83
C ALA A 152 -18.71 6.72 12.09
N GLU A 153 -18.54 6.14 10.91
CA GLU A 153 -17.35 6.33 10.06
C GLU A 153 -17.18 7.79 9.62
N PHE A 154 -18.28 8.46 9.27
CA PHE A 154 -18.22 9.87 8.89
C PHE A 154 -17.72 10.74 10.05
N HIS A 155 -18.18 10.48 11.28
CA HIS A 155 -17.72 11.20 12.47
C HIS A 155 -16.30 10.78 12.89
N ALA A 156 -15.95 9.49 12.79
CA ALA A 156 -14.60 9.04 13.09
C ALA A 156 -13.53 9.71 12.23
N ALA A 157 -13.87 10.09 10.99
CA ALA A 157 -12.96 10.85 10.13
C ALA A 157 -12.66 12.26 10.68
N VAL A 158 -13.57 12.86 11.46
CA VAL A 158 -13.35 14.15 12.13
C VAL A 158 -12.37 14.02 13.32
N ASP A 159 -12.34 12.85 13.96
CA ASP A 159 -11.43 12.56 15.09
C ASP A 159 -10.03 12.12 14.63
N HIS A 160 -9.78 12.10 13.31
CA HIS A 160 -8.47 11.76 12.77
C HIS A 160 -7.40 12.77 13.22
N PRO A 161 -6.18 12.32 13.65
CA PRO A 161 -5.15 13.22 14.19
C PRO A 161 -4.70 14.34 13.22
N GLU A 162 -4.81 14.09 11.92
CA GLU A 162 -4.45 15.05 10.86
C GLU A 162 -5.69 15.70 10.21
N HIS A 163 -6.85 15.61 10.88
CA HIS A 163 -8.07 16.22 10.34
C HIS A 163 -7.97 17.75 10.31
N ASP A 164 -8.23 18.32 9.14
CA ASP A 164 -8.41 19.76 8.93
C ASP A 164 -9.69 19.95 8.09
N SER A 165 -10.64 20.69 8.64
CA SER A 165 -11.91 20.99 7.95
C SER A 165 -11.72 21.72 6.61
N ALA A 166 -10.61 22.45 6.45
CA ALA A 166 -10.24 23.11 5.19
C ALA A 166 -9.89 22.11 4.07
N ASN A 167 -9.61 20.85 4.41
CA ASN A 167 -9.33 19.79 3.46
C ASN A 167 -10.59 19.07 2.94
N ARG A 168 -11.76 19.45 3.43
CA ARG A 168 -13.06 18.99 2.93
C ARG A 168 -13.66 20.07 2.05
N LEU A 169 -13.71 19.85 0.73
CA LEU A 169 -14.21 20.82 -0.23
C LEU A 169 -15.61 20.46 -0.70
N VAL A 170 -16.44 21.48 -0.87
CA VAL A 170 -17.82 21.34 -1.38
C VAL A 170 -18.02 22.22 -2.61
N ALA A 171 -18.74 21.68 -3.58
CA ALA A 171 -19.27 22.43 -4.72
C ALA A 171 -20.68 22.93 -4.37
N ARG A 172 -20.89 24.25 -4.43
CA ARG A 172 -22.19 24.89 -4.15
C ARG A 172 -22.78 25.48 -5.42
N LEU A 173 -24.07 25.27 -5.58
CA LEU A 173 -24.87 25.81 -6.66
C LEU A 173 -26.15 26.37 -6.05
N ALA A 174 -26.44 27.66 -6.23
CA ALA A 174 -27.55 28.35 -5.58
C ALA A 174 -27.59 28.15 -4.03
N GLY A 175 -26.44 28.15 -3.38
CA GLY A 175 -26.31 27.91 -1.94
C GLY A 175 -26.39 26.45 -1.49
N ARG A 176 -26.88 25.52 -2.30
CA ARG A 176 -27.00 24.08 -2.02
C ARG A 176 -25.68 23.33 -2.32
N ILE A 177 -25.32 22.37 -1.51
CA ILE A 177 -24.17 21.48 -1.78
C ILE A 177 -24.57 20.46 -2.86
N VAL A 178 -23.88 20.51 -4.00
CA VAL A 178 -24.11 19.60 -5.13
C VAL A 178 -22.96 18.63 -5.34
N GLY A 179 -21.83 18.84 -4.66
CA GLY A 179 -20.70 17.95 -4.73
C GLY A 179 -19.77 18.09 -3.53
N HIS A 180 -18.96 17.06 -3.29
CA HIS A 180 -18.04 16.95 -2.16
C HIS A 180 -16.79 16.21 -2.57
N VAL A 181 -15.68 16.56 -1.93
CA VAL A 181 -14.41 15.79 -1.96
C VAL A 181 -13.67 16.00 -0.64
N GLU A 182 -13.04 14.95 -0.15
CA GLU A 182 -12.18 14.98 1.02
C GLU A 182 -10.74 14.77 0.60
N ILE A 183 -9.82 15.56 1.16
CA ILE A 183 -8.38 15.47 0.97
C ILE A 183 -7.79 15.01 2.29
N VAL A 184 -7.13 13.86 2.27
CA VAL A 184 -6.52 13.30 3.47
C VAL A 184 -5.02 13.31 3.30
N PRO A 185 -4.28 14.21 4.00
CA PRO A 185 -2.82 14.22 3.99
C PRO A 185 -2.28 12.89 4.52
N ARG A 186 -1.18 12.40 3.93
CA ARG A 186 -0.54 11.14 4.32
C ARG A 186 0.96 11.24 4.10
N SER A 187 1.71 10.43 4.85
CA SER A 187 3.08 10.06 4.51
C SER A 187 3.06 8.63 3.98
N VAL A 188 3.56 8.40 2.77
CA VAL A 188 3.56 7.07 2.14
C VAL A 188 4.96 6.55 1.92
N GLN A 189 5.10 5.24 2.05
CA GLN A 189 6.35 4.52 1.83
C GLN A 189 6.64 4.38 0.33
N ILE A 190 7.89 4.66 -0.05
CA ILE A 190 8.44 4.39 -1.39
C ILE A 190 9.79 3.71 -1.21
N GLY A 191 9.79 2.37 -1.15
CA GLY A 191 10.96 1.61 -0.74
C GLY A 191 11.36 1.96 0.69
N ASP A 192 12.64 2.30 0.91
CA ASP A 192 13.16 2.67 2.23
C ASP A 192 12.92 4.13 2.62
N GLY A 193 12.35 4.93 1.72
CA GLY A 193 12.04 6.34 1.97
C GLY A 193 10.55 6.60 2.07
N THR A 194 10.20 7.80 2.54
CA THR A 194 8.82 8.28 2.65
C THR A 194 8.64 9.58 1.87
N VAL A 195 7.43 9.82 1.42
CA VAL A 195 7.06 11.06 0.71
C VAL A 195 5.72 11.59 1.21
N GLN A 196 5.60 12.91 1.26
CA GLN A 196 4.32 13.54 1.55
C GLN A 196 3.36 13.28 0.41
N ALA A 197 2.24 12.70 0.74
CA ALA A 197 1.17 12.36 -0.18
C ALA A 197 -0.17 12.92 0.29
N ALA A 198 -1.16 12.86 -0.56
CA ALA A 198 -2.54 13.11 -0.19
C ALA A 198 -3.46 12.10 -0.86
N VAL A 199 -4.44 11.60 -0.13
CA VAL A 199 -5.50 10.74 -0.67
C VAL A 199 -6.71 11.60 -0.98
N LEU A 200 -7.22 11.44 -2.20
CA LEU A 200 -8.49 12.02 -2.63
C LEU A 200 -9.59 11.01 -2.33
N ASP A 201 -10.44 11.32 -1.39
CA ASP A 201 -11.50 10.42 -0.91
C ASP A 201 -12.90 11.03 -1.08
N ARG A 202 -13.92 10.17 -1.14
CA ARG A 202 -15.34 10.52 -1.14
C ARG A 202 -15.73 11.59 -2.15
N VAL A 203 -15.21 11.45 -3.39
CA VAL A 203 -15.62 12.33 -4.51
C VAL A 203 -17.06 12.00 -4.88
N ALA A 204 -17.97 12.91 -4.60
CA ALA A 204 -19.40 12.76 -4.85
C ALA A 204 -19.97 13.96 -5.58
N VAL A 205 -20.92 13.72 -6.50
CA VAL A 205 -21.73 14.75 -7.16
C VAL A 205 -23.17 14.23 -7.21
N LEU A 206 -24.13 15.08 -6.85
CA LEU A 206 -25.55 14.76 -6.94
C LEU A 206 -25.90 14.21 -8.32
N PRO A 207 -26.70 13.13 -8.41
CA PRO A 207 -27.05 12.51 -9.69
C PRO A 207 -27.55 13.50 -10.73
N GLU A 208 -28.43 14.42 -10.34
CA GLU A 208 -29.00 15.45 -11.20
C GLU A 208 -28.02 16.50 -11.71
N CYS A 209 -26.85 16.64 -11.04
CA CYS A 209 -25.80 17.60 -11.38
C CYS A 209 -24.61 16.92 -12.11
N ARG A 210 -24.66 15.61 -12.36
CA ARG A 210 -23.59 14.89 -13.08
C ARG A 210 -23.54 15.33 -14.55
N GLY A 211 -22.36 15.23 -15.15
CA GLY A 211 -22.14 15.62 -16.56
C GLY A 211 -21.94 17.13 -16.77
N ALA A 212 -22.16 17.99 -15.73
CA ALA A 212 -21.97 19.44 -15.82
C ALA A 212 -20.53 19.91 -15.46
N GLY A 213 -19.58 18.98 -15.29
CA GLY A 213 -18.17 19.29 -15.00
C GLY A 213 -17.88 19.59 -13.51
N HIS A 214 -18.85 19.49 -12.61
CA HIS A 214 -18.65 19.79 -11.19
C HIS A 214 -17.64 18.86 -10.51
N GLY A 215 -17.62 17.58 -10.86
CA GLY A 215 -16.63 16.62 -10.37
C GLY A 215 -15.20 17.00 -10.77
N GLN A 216 -14.99 17.40 -12.02
CA GLN A 216 -13.68 17.86 -12.50
C GLN A 216 -13.22 19.13 -11.80
N ARG A 217 -14.13 20.08 -11.54
CA ARG A 217 -13.83 21.31 -10.77
C ARG A 217 -13.42 20.98 -9.34
N LEU A 218 -14.12 20.04 -8.67
CA LEU A 218 -13.77 19.57 -7.33
C LEU A 218 -12.38 18.94 -7.31
N VAL A 219 -12.09 18.02 -8.24
CA VAL A 219 -10.78 17.35 -8.30
C VAL A 219 -9.66 18.37 -8.54
N ARG A 220 -9.84 19.34 -9.46
CA ARG A 220 -8.82 20.39 -9.69
C ARG A 220 -8.62 21.28 -8.47
N ALA A 221 -9.67 21.67 -7.77
CA ALA A 221 -9.55 22.44 -6.52
C ALA A 221 -8.85 21.62 -5.42
N ALA A 222 -9.14 20.32 -5.35
CA ALA A 222 -8.46 19.42 -4.44
C ALA A 222 -6.97 19.27 -4.78
N GLU A 223 -6.61 19.13 -6.06
CA GLU A 223 -5.20 19.09 -6.50
C GLU A 223 -4.43 20.34 -6.08
N GLU A 224 -5.05 21.52 -6.21
CA GLU A 224 -4.42 22.76 -5.78
C GLU A 224 -4.21 22.78 -4.26
N ARG A 225 -5.22 22.35 -3.49
CA ARG A 225 -5.10 22.23 -2.04
C ARG A 225 -4.02 21.22 -1.64
N MET A 226 -3.91 20.07 -2.34
CA MET A 226 -2.86 19.08 -2.11
C MET A 226 -1.45 19.65 -2.35
N ARG A 227 -1.27 20.47 -3.40
CA ARG A 227 0.01 21.16 -3.65
C ARG A 227 0.35 22.15 -2.53
N GLN A 228 -0.63 22.89 -2.02
CA GLN A 228 -0.45 23.80 -0.87
C GLN A 228 -0.06 23.04 0.40
N LEU A 229 -0.59 21.83 0.60
CA LEU A 229 -0.21 20.93 1.70
C LEU A 229 1.17 20.30 1.51
N GLY A 230 1.84 20.55 0.39
CA GLY A 230 3.17 20.03 0.11
C GLY A 230 3.20 18.62 -0.46
N ALA A 231 2.05 18.03 -0.80
CA ALA A 231 2.00 16.70 -1.37
C ALA A 231 2.85 16.58 -2.64
N ALA A 232 3.68 15.54 -2.70
CA ALA A 232 4.46 15.21 -3.89
C ALA A 232 3.68 14.25 -4.79
N VAL A 233 2.77 13.46 -4.22
CA VAL A 233 1.92 12.51 -4.94
C VAL A 233 0.51 12.51 -4.36
N ALA A 234 -0.48 12.37 -5.24
CA ALA A 234 -1.86 12.14 -4.86
C ALA A 234 -2.29 10.74 -5.27
N PHE A 235 -3.10 10.09 -4.42
CA PHE A 235 -3.72 8.80 -4.69
C PHE A 235 -5.24 8.91 -4.60
N SER A 236 -5.96 8.07 -5.33
CA SER A 236 -7.40 7.86 -5.16
C SER A 236 -7.79 6.45 -5.59
N ARG A 237 -8.82 5.91 -4.96
CA ARG A 237 -9.52 4.72 -5.42
C ARG A 237 -10.80 5.13 -6.15
N THR A 238 -10.97 4.65 -7.39
CA THR A 238 -12.08 5.10 -8.23
C THR A 238 -12.63 3.99 -9.11
N ARG A 239 -13.92 4.04 -9.40
CA ARG A 239 -14.56 3.22 -10.44
C ARG A 239 -14.67 3.95 -11.78
N ILE A 240 -14.32 5.24 -11.82
CA ILE A 240 -14.41 6.11 -12.99
C ILE A 240 -13.03 6.60 -13.45
N ALA A 241 -12.06 5.67 -13.53
CA ALA A 241 -10.69 5.97 -13.93
C ALA A 241 -10.55 6.82 -15.21
N PRO A 242 -11.38 6.67 -16.28
CA PRO A 242 -11.30 7.53 -17.45
C PRO A 242 -11.44 9.02 -17.12
N SER A 243 -12.34 9.40 -16.20
CA SER A 243 -12.51 10.80 -15.79
C SER A 243 -11.29 11.36 -15.05
N PHE A 244 -10.54 10.52 -14.33
CA PHE A 244 -9.29 10.88 -13.70
C PHE A 244 -8.15 10.99 -14.74
N HIS A 245 -8.13 10.09 -15.72
CA HIS A 245 -7.14 10.13 -16.80
C HIS A 245 -7.24 11.45 -17.60
N GLU A 246 -8.45 11.95 -17.90
CA GLU A 246 -8.66 13.27 -18.52
C GLU A 246 -8.08 14.44 -17.69
N LEU A 247 -7.89 14.25 -16.40
CA LEU A 247 -7.25 15.21 -15.49
C LEU A 247 -5.74 14.96 -15.31
N GLY A 248 -5.17 14.02 -16.07
CA GLY A 248 -3.74 13.67 -16.02
C GLY A 248 -3.35 12.78 -14.83
N TRP A 249 -4.30 11.99 -14.30
CA TRP A 249 -4.01 10.94 -13.34
C TRP A 249 -3.68 9.64 -14.06
N SER A 250 -2.68 8.93 -13.56
CA SER A 250 -2.23 7.64 -14.09
C SER A 250 -2.93 6.49 -13.37
N VAL A 251 -3.36 5.49 -14.12
CA VAL A 251 -3.85 4.23 -13.53
C VAL A 251 -2.63 3.41 -13.11
N LEU A 252 -2.56 3.07 -11.83
CA LEU A 252 -1.46 2.27 -11.26
C LEU A 252 -1.81 0.79 -11.16
N GLY A 253 -3.03 0.44 -10.76
CA GLY A 253 -3.45 -0.93 -10.53
C GLY A 253 -4.89 -1.03 -10.07
N ARG A 254 -5.22 -2.17 -9.50
CA ARG A 254 -6.54 -2.46 -8.92
C ARG A 254 -6.38 -3.00 -7.51
N ASP A 255 -7.37 -2.77 -6.68
CA ASP A 255 -7.52 -3.51 -5.42
C ASP A 255 -7.71 -4.99 -5.75
N CYS A 256 -7.01 -5.85 -5.03
CA CYS A 256 -7.10 -7.29 -5.19
C CYS A 256 -7.73 -7.91 -3.96
N ALA A 257 -8.81 -8.66 -4.19
CA ALA A 257 -9.48 -9.42 -3.15
C ALA A 257 -9.90 -10.76 -3.75
N THR A 258 -9.59 -11.83 -3.04
CA THR A 258 -9.89 -13.20 -3.50
C THR A 258 -10.83 -13.86 -2.52
N PRO A 259 -12.07 -14.14 -2.90
CA PRO A 259 -13.00 -14.93 -2.10
C PRO A 259 -12.64 -16.41 -2.17
N GLY A 260 -12.96 -17.13 -1.09
CA GLY A 260 -12.77 -18.56 -1.08
C GLY A 260 -13.46 -19.24 0.12
N ARG A 261 -13.76 -20.53 -0.02
CA ARG A 261 -14.35 -21.33 1.04
C ARG A 261 -13.30 -21.70 2.09
N PRO A 262 -13.51 -21.42 3.39
CA PRO A 262 -12.51 -21.66 4.43
C PRO A 262 -12.00 -23.10 4.47
N THR A 263 -12.89 -24.08 4.30
CA THR A 263 -12.54 -25.52 4.29
C THR A 263 -11.58 -25.87 3.15
N THR A 264 -11.84 -25.34 1.94
CA THR A 264 -11.02 -25.60 0.76
C THR A 264 -9.65 -24.91 0.86
N ILE A 265 -9.63 -23.67 1.37
CA ILE A 265 -8.40 -22.92 1.60
C ILE A 265 -7.54 -23.64 2.64
N LEU A 266 -8.13 -24.04 3.77
CA LEU A 266 -7.44 -24.74 4.84
C LEU A 266 -6.79 -26.03 4.35
N SER A 267 -7.51 -26.84 3.55
CA SER A 267 -6.94 -28.07 2.96
C SER A 267 -5.69 -27.75 2.14
N ARG A 268 -5.76 -26.79 1.21
CA ARG A 268 -4.62 -26.38 0.38
C ARG A 268 -3.45 -25.82 1.20
N LEU A 269 -3.75 -25.07 2.25
CA LEU A 269 -2.71 -24.54 3.14
C LEU A 269 -2.01 -25.67 3.92
N LEU A 270 -2.71 -26.70 4.33
CA LEU A 270 -2.16 -27.85 5.06
C LEU A 270 -1.37 -28.81 4.15
N GLU A 271 -1.73 -28.92 2.88
CA GLU A 271 -1.03 -29.73 1.88
C GLU A 271 0.31 -29.10 1.44
N GLY A 272 0.50 -27.79 1.63
CA GLY A 272 1.72 -27.09 1.26
C GLY A 272 2.89 -27.33 2.22
N PRO A 273 4.05 -26.71 1.91
CA PRO A 273 5.24 -26.86 2.74
C PRO A 273 4.95 -26.34 4.16
N LYS A 274 5.33 -27.16 5.13
CA LYS A 274 5.28 -26.77 6.54
C LYS A 274 6.47 -25.88 6.84
N ARG A 275 6.24 -24.86 7.65
CA ARG A 275 7.32 -24.03 8.16
C ARG A 275 8.19 -24.86 9.12
N GLU A 276 9.49 -24.75 8.95
CA GLU A 276 10.46 -25.30 9.89
C GLU A 276 10.76 -24.23 10.96
N GLY A 277 10.98 -24.65 12.19
CA GLY A 277 11.37 -23.76 13.28
C GLY A 277 10.51 -23.89 14.53
N GLU A 278 10.60 -22.87 15.40
CA GLU A 278 9.92 -22.86 16.69
C GLU A 278 8.40 -22.84 16.54
N PRO A 279 7.65 -23.63 17.34
CA PRO A 279 6.19 -23.64 17.28
C PRO A 279 5.62 -22.27 17.67
N VAL A 280 4.56 -21.87 16.97
CA VAL A 280 3.88 -20.59 17.15
C VAL A 280 2.53 -20.81 17.82
N THR A 281 2.25 -19.99 18.82
CA THR A 281 0.93 -19.91 19.45
C THR A 281 0.16 -18.73 18.88
N MET A 282 -1.15 -18.90 18.62
CA MET A 282 -1.99 -17.85 18.06
C MET A 282 -3.15 -17.54 18.98
N ARG A 283 -3.43 -16.26 19.23
CA ARG A 283 -4.54 -15.76 20.03
C ARG A 283 -4.99 -14.36 19.62
N GLN A 284 -6.10 -13.94 20.18
CA GLN A 284 -6.53 -12.54 20.07
C GLN A 284 -5.50 -11.60 20.71
N TRP A 285 -5.27 -10.45 20.07
CA TRP A 285 -4.33 -9.44 20.52
C TRP A 285 -4.79 -8.73 21.80
N ARG A 286 -3.85 -8.02 22.42
CA ARG A 286 -4.10 -7.12 23.55
C ARG A 286 -3.70 -5.71 23.13
N HIS A 287 -4.42 -4.69 23.60
CA HIS A 287 -4.14 -3.28 23.23
C HIS A 287 -2.69 -2.82 23.48
N VAL A 288 -2.06 -3.37 24.51
CA VAL A 288 -0.64 -3.09 24.85
C VAL A 288 0.34 -3.63 23.79
N GLU A 289 -0.10 -4.47 22.88
CA GLU A 289 0.72 -5.11 21.84
C GLU A 289 0.77 -4.30 20.53
N LEU A 290 0.06 -3.17 20.45
CA LEU A 290 0.07 -2.28 19.28
C LEU A 290 1.48 -1.93 18.79
N PRO A 291 2.49 -1.63 19.65
CA PRO A 291 3.85 -1.36 19.18
C PRO A 291 4.49 -2.54 18.44
N ALA A 292 4.19 -3.79 18.82
CA ALA A 292 4.70 -4.97 18.14
C ALA A 292 4.06 -5.15 16.74
N ILE A 293 2.75 -4.88 16.63
CA ILE A 293 2.02 -4.88 15.36
C ILE A 293 2.62 -3.83 14.42
N LEU A 294 2.85 -2.59 14.92
CA LEU A 294 3.48 -1.52 14.16
C LEU A 294 4.88 -1.87 13.66
N ARG A 295 5.70 -2.49 14.52
CA ARG A 295 7.04 -2.95 14.13
C ARG A 295 6.96 -3.92 12.94
N ILE A 296 6.09 -4.93 13.00
CA ILE A 296 5.92 -5.91 11.92
C ILE A 296 5.38 -5.22 10.65
N TYR A 297 4.41 -4.31 10.80
CA TYR A 297 3.91 -3.51 9.69
C TYR A 297 5.05 -2.75 8.99
N THR A 298 5.83 -1.98 9.74
CA THR A 298 6.93 -1.16 9.19
C THR A 298 7.98 -2.02 8.48
N GLN A 299 8.35 -3.18 9.06
CA GLN A 299 9.30 -4.11 8.44
C GLN A 299 8.80 -4.65 7.08
N ASN A 300 7.49 -4.79 6.91
CA ASN A 300 6.89 -5.28 5.68
C ASN A 300 6.58 -4.16 4.68
N ALA A 301 6.22 -2.97 5.15
CA ALA A 301 5.80 -1.84 4.32
C ALA A 301 6.86 -1.43 3.28
N ALA A 302 8.15 -1.50 3.63
CA ALA A 302 9.27 -1.16 2.74
C ALA A 302 9.34 -2.02 1.44
N ARG A 303 8.65 -3.16 1.40
CA ARG A 303 8.59 -4.02 0.20
C ARG A 303 7.64 -3.49 -0.87
N PHE A 304 6.82 -2.50 -0.55
CA PHE A 304 5.72 -2.01 -1.37
C PHE A 304 5.86 -0.53 -1.67
N VAL A 305 5.06 -0.08 -2.62
CA VAL A 305 4.76 1.33 -2.84
C VAL A 305 3.33 1.56 -2.39
N GLY A 306 3.11 2.62 -1.59
CA GLY A 306 1.77 3.03 -1.15
C GLY A 306 1.38 2.79 0.30
N PRO A 307 2.03 1.86 1.08
CA PRO A 307 1.72 1.77 2.51
C PRO A 307 1.95 3.10 3.21
N LEU A 308 1.12 3.39 4.19
CA LEU A 308 1.26 4.60 5.00
C LEU A 308 2.44 4.46 5.96
N ASP A 309 3.13 5.56 6.21
CA ASP A 309 4.00 5.69 7.37
C ASP A 309 3.12 5.93 8.60
N ARG A 310 2.78 4.85 9.33
CA ARG A 310 1.83 4.90 10.45
C ARG A 310 2.49 5.46 11.70
N SER A 311 2.16 6.71 12.03
CA SER A 311 2.51 7.26 13.35
C SER A 311 1.77 6.52 14.48
N GLU A 312 2.29 6.61 15.71
CA GLU A 312 1.62 6.02 16.87
C GLU A 312 0.24 6.64 17.10
N ALA A 313 0.10 7.96 16.90
CA ALA A 313 -1.19 8.66 17.00
C ALA A 313 -2.20 8.15 15.98
N TYR A 314 -1.78 8.00 14.72
CA TYR A 314 -2.61 7.42 13.66
C TYR A 314 -3.04 5.99 13.99
N SER A 315 -2.12 5.19 14.48
CA SER A 315 -2.39 3.79 14.81
C SER A 315 -3.35 3.63 15.99
N ARG A 316 -3.25 4.49 17.00
CA ARG A 316 -4.22 4.55 18.09
C ARG A 316 -5.61 4.96 17.58
N TRP A 317 -5.68 5.95 16.69
CA TRP A 317 -6.93 6.34 16.04
C TRP A 317 -7.50 5.19 15.19
N LEU A 318 -6.66 4.50 14.42
CA LEU A 318 -7.05 3.36 13.58
C LEU A 318 -7.70 2.24 14.40
N VAL A 319 -7.15 1.98 15.59
CA VAL A 319 -7.75 1.03 16.55
C VAL A 319 -9.04 1.60 17.16
N SER A 320 -9.06 2.88 17.57
CA SER A 320 -10.18 3.49 18.28
C SER A 320 -11.45 3.61 17.42
N ARG A 321 -11.29 3.76 16.11
CA ARG A 321 -12.45 3.82 15.19
C ARG A 321 -13.20 2.49 15.04
N GLY A 322 -12.54 1.36 15.45
CA GLY A 322 -13.21 0.05 15.50
C GLY A 322 -13.63 -0.51 14.13
N ALA A 323 -12.91 -0.18 13.06
CA ALA A 323 -13.19 -0.71 11.70
C ALA A 323 -12.62 -2.13 11.49
N PHE A 324 -12.63 -2.96 12.53
CA PHE A 324 -12.24 -4.36 12.52
C PHE A 324 -12.99 -5.10 13.63
N ASP A 325 -13.16 -6.41 13.45
CA ASP A 325 -13.80 -7.25 14.46
C ASP A 325 -12.75 -7.91 15.36
N SER A 326 -11.62 -8.32 14.78
CA SER A 326 -10.59 -9.05 15.52
C SER A 326 -9.20 -8.79 14.95
N ILE A 327 -8.21 -8.86 15.83
CA ILE A 327 -6.78 -8.93 15.45
C ILE A 327 -6.21 -10.19 16.08
N LEU A 328 -5.81 -11.14 15.24
CA LEU A 328 -5.11 -12.36 15.64
C LEU A 328 -3.61 -12.06 15.68
N VAL A 329 -2.91 -12.46 16.74
CA VAL A 329 -1.45 -12.36 16.83
C VAL A 329 -0.82 -13.74 16.94
N ALA A 330 0.34 -13.90 16.32
CA ALA A 330 1.18 -15.08 16.36
C ALA A 330 2.40 -14.82 17.25
N LEU A 331 2.66 -15.70 18.20
CA LEU A 331 3.69 -15.53 19.23
C LEU A 331 4.63 -16.74 19.28
N ILE A 332 5.88 -16.47 19.61
CA ILE A 332 6.88 -17.47 20.01
C ILE A 332 7.25 -17.25 21.49
N GLY A 333 7.59 -18.34 22.16
CA GLY A 333 7.86 -18.32 23.60
C GLY A 333 6.60 -18.52 24.46
N GLN A 334 6.77 -18.45 25.77
CA GLN A 334 5.67 -18.66 26.71
C GLN A 334 4.85 -17.39 26.88
N ASP A 335 3.57 -17.43 26.53
CA ASP A 335 2.63 -16.33 26.77
C ASP A 335 2.22 -16.30 28.25
N ARG A 336 3.14 -15.83 29.10
CA ARG A 336 2.82 -15.56 30.51
C ARG A 336 2.41 -14.09 30.62
N TYR A 337 1.20 -13.88 31.09
CA TYR A 337 0.75 -12.55 31.46
C TYR A 337 1.37 -12.21 32.82
N ASP A 338 2.58 -11.66 32.78
CA ASP A 338 3.15 -10.96 33.93
C ASP A 338 2.99 -9.46 33.69
N LEU A 339 2.55 -8.71 34.71
CA LEU A 339 2.30 -7.27 34.61
C LEU A 339 3.56 -6.46 34.24
N HIS A 340 4.74 -7.08 34.29
CA HIS A 340 6.02 -6.39 34.13
C HIS A 340 6.88 -6.92 32.96
N GLU A 341 6.68 -8.15 32.47
CA GLU A 341 7.47 -8.71 31.36
C GLU A 341 6.64 -9.71 30.54
N THR A 342 6.43 -9.43 29.26
CA THR A 342 5.98 -10.45 28.30
C THR A 342 7.21 -11.14 27.74
N THR A 343 7.43 -12.40 28.08
CA THR A 343 8.52 -13.23 27.51
C THR A 343 8.19 -13.69 26.09
N ALA A 344 6.94 -13.59 25.66
CA ALA A 344 6.51 -13.94 24.32
C ALA A 344 6.78 -12.79 23.33
N ARG A 345 7.41 -13.13 22.20
CA ARG A 345 7.62 -12.21 21.08
C ARG A 345 6.49 -12.37 20.05
N ILE A 346 5.80 -11.28 19.71
CA ILE A 346 4.86 -11.27 18.59
C ILE A 346 5.65 -11.26 17.29
N VAL A 347 5.37 -12.23 16.42
CA VAL A 347 6.06 -12.47 15.14
C VAL A 347 5.14 -12.42 13.94
N GLY A 348 3.84 -12.23 14.14
CA GLY A 348 2.88 -12.05 13.05
C GLY A 348 1.53 -11.59 13.55
N TYR A 349 0.71 -11.06 12.65
CA TYR A 349 -0.66 -10.65 12.97
C TYR A 349 -1.57 -10.70 11.73
N CYS A 350 -2.87 -10.72 12.01
CA CYS A 350 -3.92 -10.65 11.00
C CYS A 350 -5.07 -9.77 11.51
N VAL A 351 -5.49 -8.81 10.72
CA VAL A 351 -6.65 -7.94 10.98
C VAL A 351 -7.83 -8.41 10.17
N GLN A 352 -8.97 -8.62 10.82
CA GLN A 352 -10.19 -9.14 10.20
C GLN A 352 -11.37 -8.22 10.43
N SER A 353 -12.26 -8.12 9.43
CA SER A 353 -13.57 -7.46 9.55
C SER A 353 -14.62 -8.25 8.76
N GLY A 354 -15.65 -8.75 9.43
CA GLY A 354 -16.63 -9.66 8.85
C GLY A 354 -15.96 -10.96 8.35
N ASN A 355 -16.14 -11.25 7.08
CA ASN A 355 -15.48 -12.33 6.38
C ASN A 355 -14.18 -11.90 5.66
N ARG A 356 -13.72 -10.67 5.86
CA ARG A 356 -12.56 -10.09 5.14
C ARG A 356 -11.31 -10.17 6.01
N VAL A 357 -10.21 -10.59 5.41
CA VAL A 357 -8.85 -10.44 5.92
C VAL A 357 -8.29 -9.16 5.32
N LEU A 358 -8.22 -8.09 6.12
CA LEU A 358 -7.85 -6.75 5.67
C LEU A 358 -6.35 -6.53 5.60
N GLU A 359 -5.59 -7.21 6.48
CA GLU A 359 -4.15 -7.08 6.60
C GLU A 359 -3.59 -8.32 7.28
N LEU A 360 -2.57 -8.93 6.70
CA LEU A 360 -1.88 -10.09 7.25
C LEU A 360 -0.38 -9.96 7.00
N PHE A 361 0.41 -9.95 8.08
CA PHE A 361 1.86 -9.90 8.03
C PHE A 361 2.53 -10.79 9.06
N ALA A 362 3.70 -11.26 8.68
CA ALA A 362 4.65 -11.90 9.60
C ALA A 362 5.98 -11.12 9.61
N ASP A 363 6.73 -11.29 10.69
CA ASP A 363 8.11 -10.85 10.78
C ASP A 363 8.93 -11.55 9.68
N PRO A 364 9.70 -10.83 8.86
CA PRO A 364 10.46 -11.39 7.76
C PRO A 364 11.44 -12.52 8.15
N GLU A 365 11.80 -12.61 9.43
CA GLU A 365 12.61 -13.72 9.96
C GLU A 365 11.85 -15.06 10.00
N PHE A 366 10.52 -15.05 9.81
CA PHE A 366 9.65 -16.24 9.89
C PHE A 366 8.93 -16.51 8.55
N PRO A 367 9.67 -16.89 7.50
CA PRO A 367 9.07 -17.14 6.18
C PRO A 367 8.02 -18.27 6.27
N GLY A 368 6.88 -18.05 5.64
CA GLY A 368 5.76 -19.00 5.62
C GLY A 368 4.80 -18.91 6.81
N LEU A 369 5.07 -18.04 7.80
CA LEU A 369 4.19 -17.85 8.95
C LEU A 369 2.84 -17.24 8.54
N GLU A 370 2.79 -16.40 7.52
CA GLU A 370 1.54 -15.85 6.97
C GLU A 370 0.58 -16.96 6.55
N ARG A 371 1.12 -18.06 6.03
CA ARG A 371 0.35 -19.25 5.65
C ARG A 371 -0.29 -19.94 6.85
N GLU A 372 0.46 -20.08 7.96
CA GLU A 372 -0.05 -20.66 9.22
C GLU A 372 -1.12 -19.74 9.84
N ILE A 373 -0.92 -18.44 9.81
CA ILE A 373 -1.90 -17.46 10.31
C ILE A 373 -3.20 -17.55 9.50
N LEU A 374 -3.11 -17.59 8.16
CA LEU A 374 -4.28 -17.72 7.31
C LEU A 374 -5.00 -19.07 7.53
N ALA A 375 -4.25 -20.15 7.78
CA ALA A 375 -4.84 -21.45 8.13
C ALA A 375 -5.64 -21.38 9.45
N ARG A 376 -5.14 -20.66 10.46
CA ARG A 376 -5.86 -20.44 11.72
C ARG A 376 -7.12 -19.59 11.50
N VAL A 377 -7.04 -18.54 10.68
CA VAL A 377 -8.20 -17.72 10.29
C VAL A 377 -9.28 -18.58 9.61
N CYS A 378 -8.87 -19.49 8.71
CA CYS A 378 -9.80 -20.42 8.07
C CYS A 378 -10.43 -21.39 9.08
N ALA A 379 -9.66 -21.91 10.05
CA ALA A 379 -10.18 -22.77 11.10
C ALA A 379 -11.21 -22.04 11.97
N GLU A 380 -10.93 -20.80 12.39
CA GLU A 380 -11.89 -19.96 13.12
C GLU A 380 -13.14 -19.63 12.29
N ALA A 381 -12.99 -19.42 10.99
CA ALA A 381 -14.12 -19.18 10.09
C ALA A 381 -15.04 -20.43 10.02
N ILE A 382 -14.45 -21.64 9.98
CA ILE A 382 -15.19 -22.91 10.01
C ILE A 382 -15.88 -23.10 11.36
N GLU A 383 -15.17 -22.86 12.48
CA GLU A 383 -15.73 -22.93 13.84
C GLU A 383 -16.95 -22.01 14.03
N ASN A 384 -16.99 -20.88 13.29
CA ASN A 384 -18.07 -19.89 13.30
C ASN A 384 -19.05 -20.02 12.12
N ASP A 385 -19.11 -21.16 11.44
CA ASP A 385 -20.00 -21.45 10.31
C ASP A 385 -19.93 -20.45 9.16
N ARG A 386 -18.80 -19.73 8.99
CA ARG A 386 -18.61 -18.81 7.87
C ARG A 386 -18.39 -19.59 6.58
N GLN A 387 -19.19 -19.28 5.57
CA GLN A 387 -19.15 -19.98 4.29
C GLN A 387 -18.06 -19.47 3.35
N GLU A 388 -17.59 -18.25 3.56
CA GLU A 388 -16.60 -17.56 2.72
C GLU A 388 -15.69 -16.69 3.57
N ILE A 389 -14.43 -16.61 3.17
CA ILE A 389 -13.51 -15.54 3.54
C ILE A 389 -13.04 -14.82 2.27
N VAL A 390 -12.72 -13.53 2.42
CA VAL A 390 -12.18 -12.70 1.34
C VAL A 390 -10.79 -12.23 1.76
N TYR A 391 -9.77 -12.70 1.06
CA TYR A 391 -8.39 -12.31 1.31
C TYR A 391 -8.02 -11.07 0.51
N GLU A 392 -7.61 -10.01 1.19
CA GLU A 392 -7.25 -8.73 0.58
C GLU A 392 -5.76 -8.46 0.76
N SER A 393 -5.05 -8.32 -0.35
CA SER A 393 -3.63 -8.04 -0.38
C SER A 393 -3.23 -7.44 -1.72
N ASN A 394 -1.92 -7.23 -1.94
CA ASN A 394 -1.40 -6.83 -3.23
C ASN A 394 -1.55 -7.97 -4.25
N THR A 395 -1.59 -7.63 -5.54
CA THR A 395 -1.80 -8.61 -6.63
C THR A 395 -0.69 -9.65 -6.79
N ALA A 396 0.48 -9.40 -6.23
CA ALA A 396 1.64 -10.30 -6.29
C ALA A 396 1.76 -11.23 -5.07
N ASP A 397 0.81 -11.15 -4.12
CA ASP A 397 0.84 -11.98 -2.92
C ASP A 397 0.56 -13.45 -3.26
N PRO A 398 1.49 -14.37 -2.95
CA PRO A 398 1.31 -15.79 -3.27
C PRO A 398 0.14 -16.46 -2.54
N LEU A 399 -0.36 -15.89 -1.45
CA LEU A 399 -1.51 -16.44 -0.74
C LEU A 399 -2.80 -16.37 -1.55
N HIS A 400 -2.92 -15.44 -2.50
CA HIS A 400 -4.05 -15.43 -3.43
C HIS A 400 -4.21 -16.75 -4.18
N HIS A 401 -3.12 -17.39 -4.59
CA HIS A 401 -3.16 -18.71 -5.24
C HIS A 401 -3.68 -19.82 -4.31
N ALA A 402 -3.33 -19.77 -3.03
CA ALA A 402 -3.85 -20.71 -2.05
C ALA A 402 -5.36 -20.52 -1.84
N VAL A 403 -5.83 -19.27 -1.85
CA VAL A 403 -7.24 -18.93 -1.69
C VAL A 403 -8.05 -19.28 -2.96
N ALA A 404 -7.62 -18.83 -4.12
CA ALA A 404 -8.31 -19.04 -5.40
C ALA A 404 -8.22 -20.49 -5.92
N GLY A 405 -7.14 -21.20 -5.61
CA GLY A 405 -6.95 -22.59 -6.06
C GLY A 405 -6.70 -22.74 -7.54
N GLY A 406 -6.04 -21.80 -8.16
CA GLY A 406 -5.76 -21.78 -9.59
C GLY A 406 -6.82 -21.06 -10.43
N GLU A 407 -7.91 -20.59 -9.83
CA GLU A 407 -8.85 -19.67 -10.47
C GLU A 407 -8.22 -18.28 -10.62
N SER A 408 -8.75 -17.49 -11.55
CA SER A 408 -8.28 -16.11 -11.73
C SER A 408 -8.52 -15.28 -10.49
N LEU A 409 -7.55 -14.44 -10.14
CA LEU A 409 -7.70 -13.46 -9.06
C LEU A 409 -8.89 -12.55 -9.35
N VAL A 410 -9.76 -12.40 -8.38
CA VAL A 410 -10.95 -11.55 -8.51
C VAL A 410 -10.67 -10.21 -7.85
N SER A 411 -10.86 -9.12 -8.58
CA SER A 411 -10.94 -7.79 -7.98
C SER A 411 -12.30 -7.68 -7.30
N ALA A 412 -12.33 -7.57 -5.98
CA ALA A 412 -13.57 -7.50 -5.19
C ALA A 412 -14.44 -6.30 -5.54
N ASN A 413 -13.79 -5.24 -5.98
CA ASN A 413 -14.45 -4.01 -6.41
C ASN A 413 -13.85 -3.60 -7.75
N ASP A 414 -14.65 -3.10 -8.68
CA ASP A 414 -14.16 -2.49 -9.93
C ASP A 414 -13.36 -1.20 -9.67
N ARG A 415 -12.76 -1.09 -8.48
CA ARG A 415 -11.97 0.07 -8.06
C ARG A 415 -10.55 -0.04 -8.59
N MET A 416 -10.16 1.00 -9.29
CA MET A 416 -8.78 1.21 -9.72
C MET A 416 -8.08 2.18 -8.78
N ILE A 417 -6.82 1.94 -8.55
CA ILE A 417 -5.93 2.88 -7.87
C ILE A 417 -5.35 3.80 -8.93
N VAL A 418 -5.59 5.08 -8.78
CA VAL A 418 -5.05 6.12 -9.65
C VAL A 418 -4.16 7.05 -8.85
N ALA A 419 -3.11 7.60 -9.48
CA ALA A 419 -2.23 8.57 -8.85
C ALA A 419 -1.85 9.70 -9.79
N LYS A 420 -1.46 10.84 -9.19
CA LYS A 420 -0.86 11.97 -9.88
C LYS A 420 0.37 12.44 -9.13
N VAL A 421 1.50 12.47 -9.81
CA VAL A 421 2.76 12.94 -9.23
C VAL A 421 2.87 14.45 -9.47
N PHE A 422 2.93 15.21 -8.39
CA PHE A 422 3.09 16.67 -8.44
C PHE A 422 4.55 17.11 -8.39
N LYS A 423 5.39 16.37 -7.63
CA LYS A 423 6.80 16.67 -7.43
C LYS A 423 7.65 15.42 -7.70
N PRO A 424 7.94 15.11 -8.98
CA PRO A 424 8.70 13.90 -9.32
C PRO A 424 10.08 13.84 -8.67
N LEU A 425 10.73 14.99 -8.43
CA LEU A 425 12.03 15.07 -7.79
C LEU A 425 11.98 14.56 -6.34
N ASP A 426 10.94 14.92 -5.59
CA ASP A 426 10.75 14.48 -4.19
C ASP A 426 10.51 12.97 -4.13
N VAL A 427 9.69 12.43 -5.05
CA VAL A 427 9.42 10.99 -5.17
C VAL A 427 10.72 10.23 -5.51
N LEU A 428 11.49 10.72 -6.47
CA LEU A 428 12.77 10.12 -6.84
C LEU A 428 13.79 10.19 -5.69
N THR A 429 13.77 11.27 -4.92
CA THR A 429 14.64 11.45 -3.75
C THR A 429 14.26 10.45 -2.64
N ALA A 430 12.97 10.23 -2.41
CA ALA A 430 12.51 9.21 -1.46
C ALA A 430 12.91 7.80 -1.89
N ALA A 431 12.90 7.52 -3.20
CA ALA A 431 13.32 6.22 -3.74
C ALA A 431 14.86 6.02 -3.75
N ALA A 432 15.65 7.09 -3.58
CA ALA A 432 17.10 7.06 -3.77
C ALA A 432 17.82 5.99 -2.90
N PRO A 433 17.52 5.80 -1.59
CA PRO A 433 18.14 4.74 -0.79
C PRO A 433 17.91 3.34 -1.38
N THR A 434 16.67 3.06 -1.76
CA THR A 434 16.30 1.77 -2.38
C THR A 434 17.00 1.56 -3.72
N VAL A 435 17.14 2.62 -4.53
CA VAL A 435 17.90 2.55 -5.79
C VAL A 435 19.38 2.24 -5.52
N ALA A 436 19.99 2.88 -4.52
CA ALA A 436 21.37 2.59 -4.13
C ALA A 436 21.54 1.13 -3.69
N ALA A 437 20.62 0.61 -2.90
CA ALA A 437 20.62 -0.79 -2.45
C ALA A 437 20.51 -1.76 -3.64
N ARG A 438 19.66 -1.45 -4.65
CA ARG A 438 19.52 -2.25 -5.88
C ARG A 438 20.81 -2.28 -6.70
N VAL A 439 21.51 -1.14 -6.85
CA VAL A 439 22.81 -1.06 -7.52
C VAL A 439 23.85 -1.93 -6.80
N ALA A 440 23.89 -1.85 -5.48
CA ALA A 440 24.80 -2.67 -4.67
C ALA A 440 24.48 -4.18 -4.79
N ALA A 441 23.20 -4.56 -4.75
CA ALA A 441 22.74 -5.93 -4.91
C ALA A 441 23.05 -6.50 -6.31
N ALA A 442 23.04 -5.65 -7.35
CA ALA A 442 23.43 -6.00 -8.71
C ALA A 442 24.97 -6.13 -8.88
N GLY A 443 25.76 -5.87 -7.83
CA GLY A 443 27.22 -5.96 -7.86
C GLY A 443 27.89 -4.85 -8.68
N ILE A 444 27.19 -3.76 -9.01
CA ILE A 444 27.71 -2.65 -9.79
C ILE A 444 28.54 -1.78 -8.87
N ARG A 445 29.85 -1.65 -9.17
CA ARG A 445 30.80 -0.85 -8.38
C ARG A 445 31.11 0.51 -9.01
N GLU A 446 30.81 0.65 -10.29
CA GLU A 446 31.03 1.88 -11.04
C GLU A 446 29.95 2.90 -10.73
N THR A 447 30.28 4.17 -10.94
CA THR A 447 29.27 5.24 -10.87
C THR A 447 28.22 5.04 -11.94
N VAL A 448 26.98 4.97 -11.52
CA VAL A 448 25.79 4.82 -12.38
C VAL A 448 25.07 6.15 -12.46
N GLU A 449 24.74 6.56 -13.68
CA GLU A 449 23.97 7.78 -13.93
C GLU A 449 22.82 7.45 -14.88
N LEU A 450 21.60 7.82 -14.51
CA LEU A 450 20.41 7.70 -15.34
C LEU A 450 19.57 8.96 -15.29
N GLY A 451 19.36 9.58 -16.45
CA GLY A 451 18.46 10.72 -16.63
C GLY A 451 17.02 10.28 -16.91
N LEU A 452 16.05 11.08 -16.46
CA LEU A 452 14.64 10.97 -16.76
C LEU A 452 14.19 12.25 -17.46
N ASP A 453 13.60 12.14 -18.64
CA ASP A 453 13.16 13.26 -19.49
C ASP A 453 11.69 13.06 -19.88
N ALA A 454 10.80 13.82 -19.25
CA ALA A 454 9.37 13.85 -19.51
C ALA A 454 8.92 15.31 -19.78
N PRO A 455 7.77 15.55 -20.43
CA PRO A 455 7.29 16.90 -20.75
C PRO A 455 7.25 17.84 -19.54
N GLY A 456 6.80 17.34 -18.38
CA GLY A 456 6.70 18.09 -17.13
C GLY A 456 7.90 17.97 -16.19
N PHE A 457 8.93 17.17 -16.53
CA PHE A 457 10.02 16.88 -15.60
C PHE A 457 11.34 16.51 -16.30
N ARG A 458 12.43 17.07 -15.80
CA ARG A 458 13.79 16.61 -16.10
C ARG A 458 14.57 16.44 -14.82
N GLY A 459 15.13 15.26 -14.63
CA GLY A 459 15.94 14.94 -13.47
C GLY A 459 16.89 13.78 -13.76
N SER A 460 17.86 13.57 -12.89
CA SER A 460 18.79 12.44 -12.95
C SER A 460 19.02 11.86 -11.56
N ILE A 461 19.32 10.56 -11.53
CA ILE A 461 19.78 9.86 -10.36
C ILE A 461 21.20 9.38 -10.62
N ILE A 462 22.10 9.66 -9.68
CA ILE A 462 23.52 9.26 -9.73
C ILE A 462 23.76 8.39 -8.51
N VAL A 463 24.29 7.18 -8.74
CA VAL A 463 24.69 6.28 -7.66
C VAL A 463 26.20 6.11 -7.70
N ALA A 464 26.87 6.53 -6.63
CA ALA A 464 28.30 6.42 -6.45
C ALA A 464 28.61 6.06 -5.00
N ASP A 465 29.61 5.22 -4.78
CA ASP A 465 30.05 4.80 -3.44
C ASP A 465 28.91 4.30 -2.52
N GLY A 466 27.96 3.56 -3.10
CA GLY A 466 26.80 3.03 -2.38
C GLY A 466 25.75 4.05 -1.97
N LYS A 467 25.83 5.28 -2.46
CA LYS A 467 24.86 6.36 -2.18
C LYS A 467 24.22 6.84 -3.47
N ALA A 468 22.94 7.11 -3.43
CA ALA A 468 22.22 7.74 -4.54
C ALA A 468 21.96 9.22 -4.25
N ALA A 469 22.22 10.04 -5.25
CA ALA A 469 21.92 11.47 -5.25
C ALA A 469 21.00 11.80 -6.44
N VAL A 470 20.04 12.68 -6.20
CA VAL A 470 19.05 13.11 -7.20
C VAL A 470 19.29 14.57 -7.54
N HIS A 471 19.32 14.87 -8.84
CA HIS A 471 19.58 16.21 -9.34
C HIS A 471 18.48 16.66 -10.28
N PRO A 472 18.09 17.96 -10.25
CA PRO A 472 17.25 18.55 -11.27
C PRO A 472 18.04 18.67 -12.58
N GLY A 473 17.35 18.52 -13.70
CA GLY A 473 17.97 18.54 -15.02
C GLY A 473 18.50 17.17 -15.44
N ARG A 474 18.62 17.00 -16.76
CA ARG A 474 19.20 15.79 -17.35
C ARG A 474 20.70 15.96 -17.42
N SER A 475 21.43 15.01 -16.87
CA SER A 475 22.88 14.89 -17.01
C SER A 475 23.22 13.57 -17.72
N GLY A 476 24.42 13.51 -18.31
CA GLY A 476 24.95 12.31 -18.96
C GLY A 476 24.32 11.95 -20.30
N ARG A 477 24.77 10.78 -20.83
CA ARG A 477 24.32 10.23 -22.13
C ARG A 477 23.21 9.19 -21.98
N SER A 478 23.09 8.60 -20.79
CA SER A 478 22.10 7.55 -20.48
C SER A 478 20.86 8.18 -19.88
N TYR A 479 19.77 8.21 -20.62
CA TYR A 479 18.50 8.76 -20.16
C TYR A 479 17.31 8.02 -20.77
N LEU A 480 16.16 8.15 -20.11
CA LEU A 480 14.87 7.64 -20.54
C LEU A 480 13.99 8.81 -20.95
N THR A 481 13.39 8.71 -22.13
CA THR A 481 12.31 9.62 -22.58
C THR A 481 10.97 8.91 -22.40
N LEU A 482 10.03 9.56 -21.71
CA LEU A 482 8.73 8.97 -21.36
C LEU A 482 7.66 10.06 -21.22
N SER A 483 6.38 9.69 -21.26
CA SER A 483 5.28 10.60 -20.95
C SER A 483 5.21 10.87 -19.43
N ASP A 484 4.49 11.93 -19.02
CA ASP A 484 4.26 12.22 -17.60
C ASP A 484 3.51 11.07 -16.91
N GLU A 485 2.61 10.38 -17.63
CA GLU A 485 1.92 9.19 -17.14
C GLU A 485 2.88 8.03 -16.89
N GLU A 486 3.77 7.73 -17.85
CA GLU A 486 4.73 6.64 -17.71
C GLU A 486 5.79 6.98 -16.65
N LEU A 487 6.17 8.26 -16.52
CA LEU A 487 7.02 8.74 -15.43
C LEU A 487 6.38 8.44 -14.06
N ALA A 488 5.10 8.76 -13.88
CA ALA A 488 4.39 8.47 -12.64
C ALA A 488 4.35 6.96 -12.35
N ARG A 489 4.07 6.14 -13.37
CA ARG A 489 4.09 4.68 -13.25
C ARG A 489 5.46 4.13 -12.90
N LEU A 490 6.52 4.65 -13.53
CA LEU A 490 7.91 4.25 -13.26
C LEU A 490 8.32 4.60 -11.83
N LEU A 491 8.10 5.85 -11.41
CA LEU A 491 8.45 6.33 -10.06
C LEU A 491 7.68 5.60 -8.95
N LEU A 492 6.46 5.16 -9.24
CA LEU A 492 5.61 4.43 -8.31
C LEU A 492 5.69 2.90 -8.49
N GLY A 493 6.70 2.40 -9.20
CA GLY A 493 6.99 0.98 -9.35
C GLY A 493 5.93 0.19 -10.15
N GLN A 494 5.09 0.87 -10.94
CA GLN A 494 4.01 0.24 -11.72
C GLN A 494 4.30 0.14 -13.22
N SER A 495 5.51 0.51 -13.63
CA SER A 495 6.03 0.30 -14.97
C SER A 495 7.03 -0.86 -14.97
N ASP A 496 6.92 -1.75 -15.94
CA ASP A 496 8.01 -2.63 -16.34
C ASP A 496 8.74 -1.93 -17.49
N PRO A 497 10.04 -1.58 -17.34
CA PRO A 497 10.77 -0.87 -18.38
C PRO A 497 10.85 -1.61 -19.71
N ILE A 498 10.89 -2.95 -19.70
CA ILE A 498 10.92 -3.77 -20.93
C ILE A 498 9.58 -3.67 -21.65
N GLU A 499 8.48 -3.92 -20.91
CA GLU A 499 7.13 -3.83 -21.47
C GLU A 499 6.81 -2.40 -21.95
N ALA A 500 7.26 -1.39 -21.19
CA ALA A 500 7.06 0.02 -21.55
C ALA A 500 7.83 0.39 -22.81
N ALA A 501 9.07 -0.08 -22.97
CA ALA A 501 9.87 0.12 -24.17
C ALA A 501 9.28 -0.60 -25.40
N ALA A 502 8.89 -1.87 -25.25
CA ALA A 502 8.24 -2.64 -26.31
C ALA A 502 6.92 -2.00 -26.78
N ALA A 503 6.17 -1.38 -25.87
CA ALA A 503 4.94 -0.65 -26.16
C ALA A 503 5.16 0.80 -26.63
N GLY A 504 6.40 1.25 -26.75
CA GLY A 504 6.72 2.62 -27.19
C GLY A 504 6.40 3.72 -26.17
N ARG A 505 6.12 3.37 -24.91
CA ARG A 505 5.83 4.34 -23.84
C ARG A 505 7.08 4.87 -23.17
N LEU A 506 8.21 4.17 -23.32
CA LEU A 506 9.52 4.53 -22.82
C LEU A 506 10.55 4.34 -23.93
N GLN A 507 11.45 5.31 -24.10
CA GLN A 507 12.57 5.22 -25.04
C GLN A 507 13.88 5.42 -24.29
N ALA A 508 14.76 4.45 -24.35
CA ALA A 508 16.10 4.55 -23.78
C ALA A 508 17.07 5.14 -24.81
N SER A 509 17.88 6.12 -24.41
CA SER A 509 18.88 6.76 -25.27
C SER A 509 20.03 5.83 -25.66
N THR A 510 20.31 4.82 -24.85
CA THR A 510 21.37 3.82 -25.03
C THR A 510 20.95 2.48 -24.46
N GLN A 511 21.59 1.38 -24.89
CA GLN A 511 21.40 0.06 -24.28
C GLN A 511 21.78 0.03 -22.78
N VAL A 512 22.73 0.90 -22.38
CA VAL A 512 23.09 1.06 -20.97
C VAL A 512 21.91 1.66 -20.19
N ALA A 513 21.26 2.70 -20.74
CA ALA A 513 20.08 3.31 -20.11
C ALA A 513 18.94 2.30 -19.93
N GLU A 514 18.72 1.44 -20.93
CA GLU A 514 17.70 0.37 -20.86
C GLU A 514 18.00 -0.62 -19.74
N LYS A 515 19.23 -1.14 -19.66
CA LYS A 515 19.67 -2.06 -18.59
C LYS A 515 19.56 -1.41 -17.22
N LEU A 516 19.96 -0.15 -17.09
CA LEU A 516 19.86 0.60 -15.85
C LEU A 516 18.37 0.79 -15.44
N ALA A 517 17.49 1.09 -16.38
CA ALA A 517 16.07 1.24 -16.09
C ALA A 517 15.51 -0.03 -15.41
N MET A 518 15.83 -1.21 -15.94
CA MET A 518 15.40 -2.50 -15.38
C MET A 518 15.95 -2.75 -13.96
N GLN A 519 17.19 -2.35 -13.72
CA GLN A 519 17.84 -2.58 -12.44
C GLN A 519 17.39 -1.59 -11.36
N LEU A 520 17.24 -0.32 -11.73
CA LEU A 520 16.92 0.77 -10.79
C LEU A 520 15.43 0.85 -10.49
N PHE A 521 14.58 0.57 -11.49
CA PHE A 521 13.12 0.71 -11.43
C PHE A 521 12.39 -0.60 -11.78
N PRO A 522 12.69 -1.73 -11.10
CA PRO A 522 11.91 -2.94 -11.30
C PRO A 522 10.48 -2.72 -10.82
N ARG A 523 9.56 -3.49 -11.38
CA ARG A 523 8.18 -3.48 -10.91
C ARG A 523 8.12 -3.83 -9.42
N THR A 524 7.49 -2.96 -8.64
CA THR A 524 7.32 -3.09 -7.20
C THR A 524 5.83 -3.19 -6.90
N PRO A 525 5.38 -4.17 -6.10
CA PRO A 525 3.95 -4.29 -5.82
C PRO A 525 3.39 -3.02 -5.19
N LEU A 526 2.25 -2.55 -5.72
CA LEU A 526 1.45 -1.49 -5.13
C LEU A 526 0.55 -2.10 -4.07
N TRP A 527 0.57 -1.55 -2.87
CA TRP A 527 -0.32 -1.97 -1.82
C TRP A 527 -0.72 -0.80 -0.92
N CYS A 528 -2.02 -0.63 -0.77
CA CYS A 528 -2.58 0.31 0.17
C CYS A 528 -3.51 -0.51 1.06
N PRO A 529 -3.15 -0.75 2.33
CA PRO A 529 -3.92 -1.62 3.21
C PRO A 529 -5.38 -1.20 3.31
N MET A 530 -6.28 -2.17 3.25
CA MET A 530 -7.71 -1.90 3.39
C MET A 530 -8.08 -1.50 4.83
N TRP A 531 -7.23 -1.82 5.79
CA TRP A 531 -7.41 -1.36 7.17
C TRP A 531 -7.19 0.15 7.33
N ASP A 532 -6.32 0.75 6.52
CA ASP A 532 -6.08 2.20 6.52
C ASP A 532 -7.25 2.98 5.93
N ASP A 533 -7.97 2.39 4.99
CA ASP A 533 -9.17 3.02 4.46
C ASP A 533 -10.34 2.77 5.40
N LEU A 534 -11.12 3.79 5.61
CA LEU A 534 -12.46 3.60 6.14
C LEU A 534 -13.21 2.73 5.13
N PRO A 535 -13.79 1.59 5.57
CA PRO A 535 -14.60 0.80 4.66
C PRO A 535 -15.67 1.72 4.07
N ALA A 536 -15.55 1.90 2.78
CA ALA A 536 -16.53 2.64 2.00
C ALA A 536 -17.72 1.73 1.72
#